data_ce9ccf5257f4daa53b5c2edbbf75ccba
#
_entry.id   ce9ccf5257f4daa53b5c2edbbf75ccba
#
_cell.length_a   1.000
_cell.length_b   1.000
_cell.length_c   1.000
_cell.angle_alpha   90.00
_cell.angle_beta   90.00
_cell.angle_gamma   90.00
#
_symmetry.space_group_name_H-M   'P 1'
#
loop_
_entity.id
_entity.type
_entity.pdbx_description
1 polymer ?
#
loop_
_entity_poly.entity_id
_entity_poly.type
_entity_poly.pdbx_seq_one_letter_code
_entity_poly.pdbx_strand_id
1 'polypeptide(L)'
;KGTNWYDEVVQTGKVQDNQVSVSGGGEKATYATSLGYMNREGTIKESWFRRYSLRVNTNFMPNKYFSIGQNTNIAVIENSGERGRQGDDNTFGKTFSIQPWVPIYNIGGDYAGSQAPEGGRANTAVQTVNNEKDNRRRFLRAQSAIFAEVKPLESIGEDLKFRTQFSATLMGSWDYWMSKRTIMTNKEGANNNSFTERADYRLGYQWTNTVTYNKTINEDHTIGVVLGTEALREGLGRWIQANRID
;
A
#
# COMPACT_ATOMS: atom_id res chain seq x y z
N LYS A 1 -11.31 21.25 -35.07
CA LYS A 1 -11.81 20.71 -33.76
C LYS A 1 -10.63 20.66 -32.82
N GLY A 2 -10.77 21.28 -31.64
CA GLY A 2 -9.68 21.28 -30.66
C GLY A 2 -9.47 19.93 -29.99
N THR A 3 -8.34 19.76 -29.30
CA THR A 3 -8.00 18.56 -28.52
C THR A 3 -8.77 18.60 -27.20
N ASN A 4 -9.54 17.56 -26.90
CA ASN A 4 -10.10 17.35 -25.59
C ASN A 4 -9.10 16.56 -24.73
N TRP A 5 -8.26 17.25 -24.01
CA TRP A 5 -7.17 16.66 -23.22
C TRP A 5 -7.67 15.70 -22.15
N TYR A 6 -8.87 15.89 -21.61
CA TYR A 6 -9.48 15.00 -20.64
C TYR A 6 -9.74 13.62 -21.27
N ASP A 7 -10.41 13.57 -22.42
CA ASP A 7 -10.74 12.30 -23.09
C ASP A 7 -9.49 11.53 -23.55
N GLU A 8 -8.38 12.26 -23.79
CA GLU A 8 -7.13 11.65 -24.20
C GLU A 8 -6.42 10.89 -23.08
N VAL A 9 -6.61 11.26 -21.81
CA VAL A 9 -5.88 10.67 -20.68
C VAL A 9 -6.77 9.96 -19.65
N VAL A 10 -8.06 10.25 -19.65
CA VAL A 10 -9.00 9.65 -18.71
C VAL A 10 -9.68 8.43 -19.32
N GLN A 11 -9.92 7.44 -18.52
CA GLN A 11 -10.64 6.21 -18.87
C GLN A 11 -11.52 5.72 -17.73
N THR A 12 -12.48 4.88 -18.06
CA THR A 12 -13.20 4.10 -17.06
C THR A 12 -12.32 2.92 -16.62
N GLY A 13 -11.81 2.98 -15.40
CA GLY A 13 -11.00 1.91 -14.84
C GLY A 13 -11.84 0.73 -14.36
N LYS A 14 -11.34 -0.49 -14.57
CA LYS A 14 -11.95 -1.73 -14.09
C LYS A 14 -11.37 -2.10 -12.73
N VAL A 15 -12.23 -2.64 -11.85
CA VAL A 15 -11.82 -3.17 -10.55
C VAL A 15 -12.20 -4.64 -10.47
N GLN A 16 -11.23 -5.46 -10.13
CA GLN A 16 -11.41 -6.87 -9.83
C GLN A 16 -10.86 -7.13 -8.43
N ASP A 17 -11.67 -7.70 -7.55
CA ASP A 17 -11.27 -8.10 -6.19
C ASP A 17 -11.78 -9.52 -5.94
N ASN A 18 -10.86 -10.45 -5.75
CA ASN A 18 -11.15 -11.85 -5.51
C ASN A 18 -10.53 -12.27 -4.18
N GLN A 19 -11.30 -12.96 -3.37
CA GLN A 19 -10.84 -13.51 -2.11
C GLN A 19 -11.36 -14.94 -1.94
N VAL A 20 -10.46 -15.83 -1.54
CA VAL A 20 -10.78 -17.18 -1.13
C VAL A 20 -10.36 -17.35 0.31
N SER A 21 -11.26 -17.90 1.13
CA SER A 21 -10.98 -18.16 2.54
C SER A 21 -11.41 -19.57 2.93
N VAL A 22 -10.62 -20.16 3.80
CA VAL A 22 -10.89 -21.45 4.43
C VAL A 22 -10.72 -21.28 5.91
N SER A 23 -11.69 -21.74 6.68
CA SER A 23 -11.62 -21.76 8.13
C SER A 23 -12.15 -23.09 8.66
N GLY A 24 -11.64 -23.51 9.79
CA GLY A 24 -12.08 -24.73 10.45
C GLY A 24 -11.51 -24.82 11.85
N GLY A 25 -11.88 -25.88 12.54
CA GLY A 25 -11.36 -26.12 13.87
C GLY A 25 -12.19 -27.13 14.64
N GLY A 26 -11.74 -27.39 15.85
CA GLY A 26 -12.38 -28.22 16.84
C GLY A 26 -12.11 -27.68 18.23
N GLU A 27 -12.36 -28.46 19.26
CA GLU A 27 -12.21 -28.05 20.66
C GLU A 27 -10.80 -27.54 21.02
N LYS A 28 -9.77 -28.07 20.34
CA LYS A 28 -8.37 -27.81 20.70
C LYS A 28 -7.63 -26.91 19.74
N ALA A 29 -8.19 -26.66 18.55
CA ALA A 29 -7.52 -25.83 17.54
C ALA A 29 -8.53 -25.17 16.62
N THR A 30 -8.24 -23.93 16.23
CA THR A 30 -8.96 -23.21 15.17
C THR A 30 -7.98 -22.60 14.21
N TYR A 31 -8.37 -22.52 12.94
CA TYR A 31 -7.60 -21.86 11.91
C TYR A 31 -8.49 -21.10 10.95
N ALA A 32 -7.95 -20.03 10.39
CA ALA A 32 -8.56 -19.31 9.29
C ALA A 32 -7.45 -18.82 8.36
N THR A 33 -7.58 -19.11 7.08
CA THR A 33 -6.62 -18.69 6.06
C THR A 33 -7.39 -18.02 4.91
N SER A 34 -6.88 -16.90 4.41
CA SER A 34 -7.44 -16.26 3.23
C SER A 34 -6.35 -15.80 2.28
N LEU A 35 -6.64 -15.97 0.98
CA LEU A 35 -5.85 -15.44 -0.13
C LEU A 35 -6.69 -14.40 -0.85
N GLY A 36 -6.10 -13.25 -1.13
CA GLY A 36 -6.76 -12.16 -1.85
C GLY A 36 -5.92 -11.68 -3.03
N TYR A 37 -6.59 -11.38 -4.12
CA TYR A 37 -6.03 -10.73 -5.29
C TYR A 37 -6.92 -9.58 -5.70
N MET A 38 -6.36 -8.36 -5.74
CA MET A 38 -7.03 -7.18 -6.26
C MET A 38 -6.25 -6.62 -7.44
N ASN A 39 -6.97 -6.31 -8.51
CA ASN A 39 -6.46 -5.54 -9.64
C ASN A 39 -7.39 -4.36 -9.89
N ARG A 40 -6.83 -3.16 -9.95
CA ARG A 40 -7.55 -1.93 -10.24
C ARG A 40 -6.83 -1.17 -11.34
N GLU A 41 -7.52 -0.93 -12.42
CA GLU A 41 -7.10 0.05 -13.42
C GLU A 41 -7.43 1.44 -12.90
N GLY A 42 -6.53 2.39 -13.08
CA GLY A 42 -6.77 3.78 -12.70
C GLY A 42 -7.66 4.52 -13.68
N THR A 43 -8.19 5.64 -13.25
CA THR A 43 -8.94 6.57 -14.11
C THR A 43 -8.03 7.32 -15.07
N ILE A 44 -6.74 7.44 -14.78
CA ILE A 44 -5.73 7.89 -15.74
C ILE A 44 -5.22 6.65 -16.49
N LYS A 45 -5.18 6.72 -17.83
CA LYS A 45 -4.63 5.65 -18.69
C LYS A 45 -3.23 5.25 -18.22
N GLU A 46 -2.85 3.99 -18.40
CA GLU A 46 -1.55 3.41 -18.02
C GLU A 46 -1.27 3.39 -16.51
N SER A 47 -2.20 3.81 -15.67
CA SER A 47 -2.09 3.66 -14.22
C SER A 47 -2.85 2.44 -13.72
N TRP A 48 -2.26 1.72 -12.78
CA TRP A 48 -2.87 0.53 -12.21
C TRP A 48 -2.33 0.24 -10.81
N PHE A 49 -3.09 -0.56 -10.06
CA PHE A 49 -2.77 -1.04 -8.73
C PHE A 49 -3.09 -2.53 -8.63
N ARG A 50 -2.17 -3.32 -8.11
CA ARG A 50 -2.34 -4.74 -7.82
C ARG A 50 -1.97 -5.03 -6.39
N ARG A 51 -2.72 -5.88 -5.74
CA ARG A 51 -2.45 -6.34 -4.38
C ARG A 51 -2.66 -7.85 -4.29
N TYR A 52 -1.66 -8.53 -3.79
CA TYR A 52 -1.70 -9.93 -3.38
C TYR A 52 -1.67 -9.96 -1.86
N SER A 53 -2.54 -10.69 -1.23
CA SER A 53 -2.61 -10.78 0.23
C SER A 53 -2.79 -12.20 0.70
N LEU A 54 -2.08 -12.54 1.77
CA LEU A 54 -2.22 -13.78 2.51
C LEU A 54 -2.48 -13.43 3.98
N ARG A 55 -3.52 -14.02 4.55
CA ARG A 55 -3.79 -13.96 5.99
C ARG A 55 -3.88 -15.37 6.55
N VAL A 56 -3.19 -15.60 7.66
CA VAL A 56 -3.23 -16.87 8.39
C VAL A 56 -3.42 -16.56 9.87
N ASN A 57 -4.49 -17.08 10.44
CA ASN A 57 -4.77 -17.01 11.87
C ASN A 57 -4.90 -18.43 12.38
N THR A 58 -4.19 -18.74 13.45
CA THR A 58 -4.30 -20.05 14.13
C THR A 58 -4.36 -19.83 15.62
N ASN A 59 -5.14 -20.66 16.30
CA ASN A 59 -5.20 -20.71 17.74
C ASN A 59 -5.23 -22.17 18.16
N PHE A 60 -4.36 -22.54 19.10
CA PHE A 60 -4.25 -23.88 19.67
C PHE A 60 -4.51 -23.80 21.18
N MET A 61 -5.47 -24.56 21.66
CA MET A 61 -5.95 -24.63 23.04
C MET A 61 -5.86 -26.06 23.53
N PRO A 62 -4.67 -26.51 24.00
CA PRO A 62 -4.50 -27.90 24.47
C PRO A 62 -5.42 -28.24 25.66
N ASN A 63 -5.75 -27.24 26.44
CA ASN A 63 -6.69 -27.32 27.56
C ASN A 63 -7.36 -25.96 27.81
N LYS A 64 -8.29 -25.90 28.77
CA LYS A 64 -9.04 -24.68 29.10
C LYS A 64 -8.20 -23.56 29.73
N TYR A 65 -7.01 -23.90 30.24
CA TYR A 65 -6.13 -22.95 30.93
C TYR A 65 -5.12 -22.26 30.06
N PHE A 66 -4.82 -22.83 28.90
CA PHE A 66 -3.72 -22.35 28.04
C PHE A 66 -4.11 -22.28 26.60
N SER A 67 -3.76 -21.19 25.94
CA SER A 67 -3.81 -21.09 24.49
C SER A 67 -2.58 -20.41 23.93
N ILE A 68 -2.21 -20.80 22.72
CA ILE A 68 -1.16 -20.17 21.93
C ILE A 68 -1.70 -19.97 20.50
N GLY A 69 -1.41 -18.83 19.94
CA GLY A 69 -1.87 -18.56 18.58
C GLY A 69 -0.98 -17.60 17.84
N GLN A 70 -1.26 -17.51 16.56
CA GLN A 70 -0.60 -16.55 15.67
C GLN A 70 -1.61 -15.86 14.76
N ASN A 71 -1.27 -14.62 14.38
CA ASN A 71 -1.96 -13.84 13.37
C ASN A 71 -0.91 -13.30 12.41
N THR A 72 -0.93 -13.76 11.17
CA THR A 72 0.01 -13.34 10.14
C THR A 72 -0.74 -12.72 8.97
N ASN A 73 -0.27 -11.56 8.51
CA ASN A 73 -0.78 -10.88 7.32
C ASN A 73 0.40 -10.46 6.46
N ILE A 74 0.40 -10.89 5.21
CA ILE A 74 1.41 -10.56 4.21
C ILE A 74 0.69 -9.94 3.02
N ALA A 75 1.17 -8.79 2.56
CA ALA A 75 0.65 -8.15 1.37
C ALA A 75 1.81 -7.68 0.48
N VAL A 76 1.71 -7.99 -0.80
CA VAL A 76 2.55 -7.44 -1.86
C VAL A 76 1.67 -6.52 -2.69
N ILE A 77 2.09 -5.29 -2.81
CA ILE A 77 1.39 -4.25 -3.57
C ILE A 77 2.30 -3.79 -4.70
N GLU A 78 1.76 -3.71 -5.89
CA GLU A 78 2.44 -3.15 -7.05
C GLU A 78 1.56 -2.08 -7.66
N ASN A 79 2.15 -0.98 -8.06
CA ASN A 79 1.43 0.05 -8.78
C ASN A 79 2.32 0.75 -9.81
N SER A 80 1.67 1.28 -10.83
CA SER A 80 2.26 2.13 -11.85
C SER A 80 1.49 3.43 -11.95
N GLY A 81 2.06 4.41 -12.60
CA GLY A 81 1.44 5.68 -12.90
C GLY A 81 2.16 6.85 -12.24
N GLU A 82 1.52 7.98 -12.28
CA GLU A 82 2.08 9.25 -11.85
C GLU A 82 2.48 9.25 -10.37
N ARG A 83 3.66 9.78 -10.09
CA ARG A 83 4.19 9.91 -8.73
C ARG A 83 4.01 11.34 -8.21
N GLY A 84 3.08 11.50 -7.26
CA GLY A 84 3.11 12.57 -6.26
C GLY A 84 3.25 14.01 -6.77
N ARG A 85 2.95 14.28 -8.03
CA ARG A 85 2.89 15.65 -8.54
C ARG A 85 1.66 16.34 -7.98
N GLN A 86 1.83 17.56 -7.54
CA GLN A 86 0.76 18.35 -6.95
C GLN A 86 0.35 19.50 -7.87
N GLY A 87 -0.87 19.97 -7.69
CA GLY A 87 -1.40 21.10 -8.43
C GLY A 87 -1.54 20.86 -9.93
N ASP A 88 -1.29 21.88 -10.72
CA ASP A 88 -1.46 21.84 -12.17
C ASP A 88 -0.40 21.00 -12.89
N ASP A 89 0.61 20.53 -12.20
CA ASP A 89 1.69 19.71 -12.77
C ASP A 89 1.35 18.24 -12.88
N ASN A 90 0.29 17.77 -12.23
CA ASN A 90 -0.18 16.40 -12.39
C ASN A 90 -0.92 16.22 -13.73
N THR A 91 -1.05 14.99 -14.19
CA THR A 91 -1.70 14.67 -15.47
C THR A 91 -3.10 15.24 -15.56
N PHE A 92 -3.88 15.14 -14.48
CA PHE A 92 -5.25 15.64 -14.46
C PHE A 92 -5.30 17.17 -14.51
N GLY A 93 -4.48 17.89 -13.73
CA GLY A 93 -4.37 19.35 -13.78
C GLY A 93 -3.99 19.86 -15.17
N LYS A 94 -3.13 19.14 -15.87
CA LYS A 94 -2.74 19.49 -17.24
C LYS A 94 -3.89 19.42 -18.24
N THR A 95 -4.89 18.57 -18.03
CA THR A 95 -6.06 18.53 -18.93
C THR A 95 -6.86 19.83 -18.94
N PHE A 96 -6.78 20.61 -17.87
CA PHE A 96 -7.47 21.89 -17.75
C PHE A 96 -6.59 23.10 -18.08
N SER A 97 -5.26 22.94 -17.97
CA SER A 97 -4.32 24.05 -18.17
C SER A 97 -3.77 24.15 -19.58
N ILE A 98 -3.87 23.07 -20.39
CA ILE A 98 -3.38 23.08 -21.77
C ILE A 98 -4.50 23.52 -22.72
N GLN A 99 -4.15 24.46 -23.59
CA GLN A 99 -5.11 25.01 -24.55
C GLN A 99 -5.59 23.95 -25.55
N PRO A 100 -6.87 23.96 -25.94
CA PRO A 100 -7.45 22.97 -26.87
C PRO A 100 -6.89 23.01 -28.28
N TRP A 101 -6.29 24.11 -28.71
CA TRP A 101 -5.70 24.21 -30.08
C TRP A 101 -4.32 23.57 -30.19
N VAL A 102 -3.70 23.17 -29.09
CA VAL A 102 -2.46 22.40 -29.09
C VAL A 102 -2.80 20.98 -29.52
N PRO A 103 -2.21 20.44 -30.61
CA PRO A 103 -2.42 19.06 -31.02
C PRO A 103 -1.63 18.11 -30.09
N ILE A 104 -1.96 16.82 -30.13
CA ILE A 104 -1.20 15.79 -29.39
C ILE A 104 0.20 15.62 -29.97
N TYR A 105 0.28 15.58 -31.30
CA TYR A 105 1.52 15.42 -32.08
C TYR A 105 1.71 16.57 -33.04
N ASN A 106 2.96 16.95 -33.26
CA ASN A 106 3.34 17.88 -34.27
C ASN A 106 3.37 17.22 -35.67
N ILE A 107 3.65 17.99 -36.73
CA ILE A 107 3.73 17.50 -38.11
C ILE A 107 4.83 16.43 -38.27
N GLY A 108 5.88 16.47 -37.44
CA GLY A 108 6.98 15.50 -37.44
C GLY A 108 6.67 14.20 -36.70
N GLY A 109 5.51 14.10 -36.01
CA GLY A 109 5.11 12.93 -35.24
C GLY A 109 5.59 12.93 -33.81
N ASP A 110 6.32 13.95 -33.36
CA ASP A 110 6.71 14.13 -31.95
C ASP A 110 5.56 14.74 -31.14
N TYR A 111 5.63 14.64 -29.83
CA TYR A 111 4.65 15.32 -28.95
C TYR A 111 4.71 16.84 -29.21
N ALA A 112 3.53 17.43 -29.41
CA ALA A 112 3.45 18.87 -29.53
C ALA A 112 3.53 19.52 -28.14
N GLY A 113 4.24 20.65 -28.06
CA GLY A 113 4.30 21.53 -26.89
C GLY A 113 3.47 22.78 -27.08
N SER A 114 3.17 23.49 -26.03
CA SER A 114 2.56 24.81 -26.11
C SER A 114 3.57 25.81 -26.64
N GLN A 115 3.14 26.63 -27.60
CA GLN A 115 3.97 27.69 -28.20
C GLN A 115 3.85 29.02 -27.43
N ALA A 116 2.94 29.13 -26.49
CA ALA A 116 2.70 30.38 -25.79
C ALA A 116 3.57 30.51 -24.55
N PRO A 117 4.25 31.64 -24.35
CA PRO A 117 5.03 31.88 -23.12
C PRO A 117 4.18 31.90 -21.86
N GLU A 118 2.90 32.13 -21.97
CA GLU A 118 2.01 32.47 -20.85
C GLU A 118 1.05 31.34 -20.44
N GLY A 119 1.11 30.16 -20.98
CA GLY A 119 0.11 29.13 -20.65
C GLY A 119 0.54 27.71 -21.02
N GLY A 120 1.77 27.54 -21.39
CA GLY A 120 2.27 26.26 -21.81
C GLY A 120 2.94 25.50 -20.70
N ARG A 121 2.37 24.39 -20.28
CA ARG A 121 3.13 23.41 -19.54
C ARG A 121 4.07 22.68 -20.51
N ALA A 122 5.31 22.48 -20.07
CA ALA A 122 6.35 21.84 -20.87
C ALA A 122 5.89 20.50 -21.46
N ASN A 123 5.18 19.72 -20.68
CA ASN A 123 4.68 18.40 -21.08
C ASN A 123 3.15 18.40 -21.16
N THR A 124 2.61 17.90 -22.26
CA THR A 124 1.18 17.67 -22.36
C THR A 124 0.72 16.56 -21.40
N ALA A 125 -0.58 16.49 -21.16
CA ALA A 125 -1.15 15.43 -20.32
C ALA A 125 -0.83 14.03 -20.88
N VAL A 126 -0.98 13.82 -22.20
CA VAL A 126 -0.67 12.53 -22.87
C VAL A 126 0.80 12.17 -22.75
N GLN A 127 1.71 13.13 -22.91
CA GLN A 127 3.13 12.90 -22.75
C GLN A 127 3.49 12.54 -21.31
N THR A 128 2.85 13.16 -20.34
CA THR A 128 3.04 12.82 -18.92
C THR A 128 2.64 11.36 -18.66
N VAL A 129 1.49 10.91 -19.15
CA VAL A 129 1.07 9.51 -19.07
C VAL A 129 2.09 8.58 -19.72
N ASN A 130 2.58 8.91 -20.93
CA ASN A 130 3.57 8.09 -21.61
C ASN A 130 4.92 8.00 -20.88
N ASN A 131 5.32 9.08 -20.20
CA ASN A 131 6.55 9.09 -19.40
C ASN A 131 6.41 8.28 -18.11
N GLU A 132 5.22 8.28 -17.51
CA GLU A 132 4.99 7.66 -16.20
C GLU A 132 4.51 6.20 -16.26
N LYS A 133 4.08 5.72 -17.45
CA LYS A 133 3.52 4.36 -17.61
C LYS A 133 4.46 3.22 -17.23
N ASP A 134 5.78 3.44 -17.36
CA ASP A 134 6.80 2.44 -17.06
C ASP A 134 7.30 2.52 -15.61
N ASN A 135 6.88 3.52 -14.86
CA ASN A 135 7.19 3.63 -13.44
C ASN A 135 6.57 2.48 -12.66
N ARG A 136 7.30 1.95 -11.71
CA ARG A 136 6.83 0.85 -10.86
C ARG A 136 7.17 1.15 -9.41
N ARG A 137 6.23 0.80 -8.58
CA ARG A 137 6.42 0.72 -7.15
C ARG A 137 5.95 -0.64 -6.68
N ARG A 138 6.84 -1.36 -6.02
CA ARG A 138 6.53 -2.60 -5.33
C ARG A 138 6.71 -2.39 -3.83
N PHE A 139 5.72 -2.79 -3.07
CA PHE A 139 5.70 -2.64 -1.64
C PHE A 139 5.33 -3.97 -1.00
N LEU A 140 6.20 -4.46 -0.10
CA LEU A 140 5.95 -5.63 0.74
C LEU A 140 5.59 -5.14 2.15
N ARG A 141 4.51 -5.66 2.70
CA ARG A 141 4.20 -5.54 4.11
C ARG A 141 3.93 -6.94 4.67
N ALA A 142 4.74 -7.35 5.64
CA ALA A 142 4.54 -8.57 6.38
C ALA A 142 4.42 -8.23 7.87
N GLN A 143 3.35 -8.68 8.49
CA GLN A 143 3.09 -8.50 9.91
C GLN A 143 2.71 -9.83 10.50
N SER A 144 3.36 -10.21 11.61
CA SER A 144 3.05 -11.43 12.33
C SER A 144 3.02 -11.13 13.83
N ALA A 145 2.03 -11.67 14.52
CA ALA A 145 1.91 -11.63 15.96
C ALA A 145 1.76 -13.06 16.48
N ILE A 146 2.56 -13.44 17.46
CA ILE A 146 2.44 -14.69 18.21
C ILE A 146 2.03 -14.32 19.63
N PHE A 147 1.06 -15.03 20.18
CA PHE A 147 0.61 -14.81 21.54
C PHE A 147 0.47 -16.11 22.32
N ALA A 148 0.65 -16.01 23.61
CA ALA A 148 0.30 -17.04 24.58
C ALA A 148 -0.63 -16.45 25.65
N GLU A 149 -1.60 -17.22 26.07
CA GLU A 149 -2.61 -16.81 27.06
C GLU A 149 -2.78 -17.91 28.10
N VAL A 150 -2.84 -17.51 29.34
CA VAL A 150 -3.06 -18.41 30.51
C VAL A 150 -4.24 -17.90 31.32
N LYS A 151 -5.16 -18.81 31.65
CA LYS A 151 -6.35 -18.57 32.48
C LYS A 151 -6.28 -19.43 33.77
N PRO A 152 -5.55 -19.00 34.79
CA PRO A 152 -5.29 -19.85 35.97
C PRO A 152 -6.52 -20.15 36.81
N LEU A 153 -7.53 -19.31 36.81
CA LEU A 153 -8.72 -19.41 37.65
C LEU A 153 -9.96 -19.97 36.92
N GLU A 154 -9.81 -20.44 35.68
CA GLU A 154 -10.90 -20.99 34.86
C GLU A 154 -11.66 -22.14 35.56
N SER A 155 -10.97 -22.94 36.42
CA SER A 155 -11.60 -24.05 37.13
C SER A 155 -12.55 -23.64 38.27
N ILE A 156 -12.41 -22.43 38.78
CA ILE A 156 -13.25 -21.91 39.88
C ILE A 156 -14.27 -20.86 39.39
N GLY A 157 -14.36 -20.67 38.04
CA GLY A 157 -15.32 -19.76 37.45
C GLY A 157 -14.93 -18.28 37.54
N GLU A 158 -13.66 -17.96 37.85
CA GLU A 158 -13.16 -16.60 37.85
C GLU A 158 -12.38 -16.31 36.55
N ASP A 159 -12.65 -15.17 35.88
CA ASP A 159 -12.02 -14.77 34.64
C ASP A 159 -10.77 -13.92 34.93
N LEU A 160 -9.67 -14.59 35.24
CA LEU A 160 -8.32 -14.01 35.31
C LEU A 160 -7.50 -14.50 34.11
N LYS A 161 -7.00 -13.57 33.30
CA LYS A 161 -6.30 -13.86 32.06
C LYS A 161 -4.96 -13.13 32.00
N PHE A 162 -3.90 -13.88 31.74
CA PHE A 162 -2.58 -13.34 31.42
C PHE A 162 -2.31 -13.60 29.94
N ARG A 163 -1.97 -12.56 29.19
CA ARG A 163 -1.63 -12.66 27.79
C ARG A 163 -0.31 -11.96 27.53
N THR A 164 0.59 -12.64 26.85
CA THR A 164 1.81 -12.07 26.26
C THR A 164 1.73 -12.18 24.75
N GLN A 165 2.11 -11.14 24.05
CA GLN A 165 2.08 -11.10 22.59
C GLN A 165 3.34 -10.43 22.08
N PHE A 166 4.02 -11.08 21.16
CA PHE A 166 5.12 -10.52 20.38
C PHE A 166 4.69 -10.34 18.94
N SER A 167 4.84 -9.12 18.44
CA SER A 167 4.50 -8.75 17.05
C SER A 167 5.71 -8.23 16.33
N ALA A 168 5.89 -8.61 15.08
CA ALA A 168 6.91 -8.07 14.19
C ALA A 168 6.27 -7.57 12.90
N THR A 169 6.74 -6.42 12.41
CA THR A 169 6.31 -5.82 11.14
C THR A 169 7.52 -5.58 10.28
N LEU A 170 7.55 -6.17 9.10
CA LEU A 170 8.52 -5.90 8.05
C LEU A 170 7.81 -5.15 6.91
N MET A 171 8.36 -4.01 6.55
CA MET A 171 7.96 -3.25 5.37
C MET A 171 9.17 -3.14 4.46
N GLY A 172 8.96 -3.30 3.16
CA GLY A 172 10.01 -3.09 2.17
C GLY A 172 9.41 -2.47 0.93
N SER A 173 10.12 -1.56 0.29
CA SER A 173 9.73 -1.05 -1.00
C SER A 173 10.87 -1.17 -2.00
N TRP A 174 10.50 -1.34 -3.24
CA TRP A 174 11.38 -1.25 -4.38
C TRP A 174 10.65 -0.46 -5.47
N ASP A 175 11.21 0.68 -5.76
CA ASP A 175 10.63 1.66 -6.65
C ASP A 175 11.63 1.97 -7.75
N TYR A 176 11.16 2.07 -8.99
CA TYR A 176 11.93 2.68 -10.03
C TYR A 176 11.06 3.61 -10.87
N TRP A 177 11.69 4.63 -11.38
CA TRP A 177 11.05 5.57 -12.30
C TRP A 177 12.03 6.06 -13.34
N MET A 178 11.48 6.28 -14.50
CA MET A 178 12.19 6.77 -15.67
C MET A 178 11.58 8.10 -16.11
N SER A 179 12.41 9.07 -16.35
CA SER A 179 12.04 10.26 -17.09
C SER A 179 12.66 10.16 -18.48
N LYS A 180 11.83 10.14 -19.48
CA LYS A 180 12.26 9.99 -20.88
C LYS A 180 12.59 11.36 -21.45
N ARG A 181 13.66 11.43 -22.25
CA ARG A 181 13.93 12.59 -23.09
C ARG A 181 12.71 12.87 -23.96
N THR A 182 12.31 14.12 -23.99
CA THR A 182 11.19 14.59 -24.78
C THR A 182 11.67 15.67 -25.73
N ILE A 183 11.50 15.43 -27.03
CA ILE A 183 11.79 16.43 -28.06
C ILE A 183 10.49 17.18 -28.30
N MET A 184 10.48 18.45 -27.97
CA MET A 184 9.37 19.33 -28.24
C MET A 184 9.82 20.48 -29.15
N THR A 185 8.87 21.02 -29.88
CA THR A 185 9.12 22.06 -30.90
C THR A 185 9.68 23.36 -30.31
N ASN A 186 9.58 23.59 -29.01
CA ASN A 186 9.93 24.85 -28.36
C ASN A 186 10.67 24.69 -27.02
N LYS A 187 11.88 24.22 -27.01
CA LYS A 187 12.84 24.31 -25.88
C LYS A 187 12.39 23.72 -24.53
N GLU A 188 11.20 23.20 -24.38
CA GLU A 188 10.59 22.77 -23.12
C GLU A 188 10.63 21.27 -22.87
N GLY A 189 11.43 20.55 -23.61
CA GLY A 189 11.62 19.10 -23.43
C GLY A 189 12.64 18.77 -22.35
N ALA A 190 12.54 17.61 -21.74
CA ALA A 190 13.64 17.05 -20.98
C ALA A 190 14.78 16.71 -21.95
N ASN A 191 15.97 17.27 -21.71
CA ASN A 191 17.12 17.08 -22.59
C ASN A 191 17.76 15.69 -22.44
N ASN A 192 17.54 15.04 -21.31
CA ASN A 192 18.20 13.79 -20.93
C ASN A 192 17.18 12.73 -20.50
N ASN A 193 17.52 11.47 -20.71
CA ASN A 193 16.87 10.39 -20.00
C ASN A 193 17.41 10.35 -18.57
N SER A 194 16.55 10.06 -17.61
CA SER A 194 16.98 9.75 -16.25
C SER A 194 16.28 8.50 -15.76
N PHE A 195 17.02 7.67 -15.05
CA PHE A 195 16.52 6.50 -14.37
C PHE A 195 16.88 6.59 -12.89
N THR A 196 15.91 6.40 -12.05
CA THR A 196 16.11 6.34 -10.59
C THR A 196 15.55 5.06 -10.07
N GLU A 197 16.32 4.37 -9.25
CA GLU A 197 15.93 3.19 -8.52
C GLU A 197 16.12 3.43 -7.03
N ARG A 198 15.14 3.01 -6.25
CA ARG A 198 15.16 3.12 -4.79
C ARG A 198 14.67 1.83 -4.17
N ALA A 199 15.39 1.36 -3.16
CA ALA A 199 14.96 0.28 -2.30
C ALA A 199 15.03 0.70 -0.83
N ASP A 200 14.04 0.34 -0.04
CA ASP A 200 14.06 0.52 1.41
C ASP A 200 13.43 -0.67 2.12
N TYR A 201 13.86 -0.90 3.36
CA TYR A 201 13.17 -1.77 4.27
C TYR A 201 13.09 -1.14 5.66
N ARG A 202 12.08 -1.53 6.41
CA ARG A 202 11.85 -1.12 7.79
C ARG A 202 11.35 -2.31 8.59
N LEU A 203 11.95 -2.50 9.75
CA LEU A 203 11.55 -3.52 10.70
C LEU A 203 11.05 -2.83 11.98
N GLY A 204 9.95 -3.28 12.51
CA GLY A 204 9.43 -2.89 13.81
C GLY A 204 9.06 -4.14 14.61
N TYR A 205 9.12 -4.05 15.92
CA TYR A 205 8.59 -5.07 16.81
C TYR A 205 7.92 -4.44 18.02
N GLN A 206 6.99 -5.19 18.57
CA GLN A 206 6.20 -4.80 19.72
C GLN A 206 6.01 -6.01 20.63
N TRP A 207 6.22 -5.83 21.90
CA TRP A 207 5.94 -6.82 22.91
C TRP A 207 4.94 -6.25 23.90
N THR A 208 3.78 -6.89 24.01
CA THR A 208 2.68 -6.45 24.85
C THR A 208 2.35 -7.55 25.86
N ASN A 209 2.20 -7.19 27.12
CA ASN A 209 1.72 -8.08 28.17
C ASN A 209 0.47 -7.46 28.78
N THR A 210 -0.56 -8.26 28.99
CA THR A 210 -1.81 -7.82 29.59
C THR A 210 -2.28 -8.78 30.65
N VAL A 211 -2.82 -8.24 31.72
CA VAL A 211 -3.57 -8.97 32.76
C VAL A 211 -4.99 -8.43 32.72
N THR A 212 -5.94 -9.30 32.50
CA THR A 212 -7.37 -8.97 32.53
C THR A 212 -8.05 -9.76 33.62
N TYR A 213 -8.81 -9.08 34.45
CA TYR A 213 -9.65 -9.71 35.49
C TYR A 213 -11.07 -9.18 35.37
N ASN A 214 -12.05 -10.09 35.25
CA ASN A 214 -13.45 -9.78 35.24
C ASN A 214 -14.15 -10.57 36.37
N LYS A 215 -15.00 -9.89 37.09
CA LYS A 215 -15.81 -10.49 38.14
C LYS A 215 -17.20 -9.90 38.17
N THR A 216 -18.20 -10.78 38.18
CA THR A 216 -19.59 -10.41 38.45
C THR A 216 -19.91 -10.65 39.92
N ILE A 217 -20.43 -9.61 40.60
CA ILE A 217 -20.78 -9.62 42.01
C ILE A 217 -22.30 -9.58 42.12
N ASN A 218 -22.88 -10.56 42.80
CA ASN A 218 -24.32 -10.65 43.07
C ASN A 218 -25.22 -10.58 41.82
N GLU A 219 -24.71 -11.04 40.68
CA GLU A 219 -25.41 -11.01 39.37
C GLU A 219 -25.72 -9.60 38.81
N ASP A 220 -25.58 -8.55 39.61
CA ASP A 220 -25.99 -7.17 39.26
C ASP A 220 -24.79 -6.29 38.87
N HIS A 221 -23.57 -6.57 39.33
CA HIS A 221 -22.41 -5.72 39.13
C HIS A 221 -21.25 -6.48 38.48
N THR A 222 -20.81 -6.05 37.33
CA THR A 222 -19.61 -6.59 36.67
C THR A 222 -18.47 -5.58 36.74
N ILE A 223 -17.34 -6.00 37.32
CA ILE A 223 -16.11 -5.21 37.40
C ILE A 223 -15.09 -5.84 36.48
N GLY A 224 -14.53 -5.03 35.57
CA GLY A 224 -13.43 -5.40 34.69
C GLY A 224 -12.20 -4.52 34.93
N VAL A 225 -11.05 -5.16 35.12
CA VAL A 225 -9.76 -4.48 35.28
C VAL A 225 -8.78 -5.01 34.24
N VAL A 226 -8.10 -4.11 33.54
CA VAL A 226 -7.04 -4.44 32.60
C VAL A 226 -5.79 -3.66 32.98
N LEU A 227 -4.69 -4.38 33.14
CA LEU A 227 -3.36 -3.82 33.33
C LEU A 227 -2.49 -4.29 32.16
N GLY A 228 -1.65 -3.40 31.63
CA GLY A 228 -0.81 -3.73 30.48
C GLY A 228 0.55 -3.06 30.54
N THR A 229 1.53 -3.71 29.91
CA THR A 229 2.85 -3.15 29.61
C THR A 229 3.14 -3.36 28.15
N GLU A 230 3.85 -2.39 27.55
CA GLU A 230 4.22 -2.44 26.15
C GLU A 230 5.67 -1.99 25.97
N ALA A 231 6.40 -2.70 25.13
CA ALA A 231 7.69 -2.31 24.62
C ALA A 231 7.62 -2.28 23.09
N LEU A 232 7.84 -1.11 22.49
CA LEU A 232 7.76 -0.88 21.05
C LEU A 232 9.10 -0.37 20.53
N ARG A 233 9.53 -0.92 19.39
CA ARG A 233 10.63 -0.36 18.61
C ARG A 233 10.27 -0.36 17.13
N GLU A 234 10.34 0.80 16.52
CA GLU A 234 10.06 1.02 15.10
C GLU A 234 11.27 1.60 14.37
N GLY A 235 11.21 1.57 13.05
CA GLY A 235 12.14 2.29 12.19
C GLY A 235 13.53 1.68 12.06
N LEU A 236 13.72 0.43 12.41
CA LEU A 236 14.96 -0.29 12.13
C LEU A 236 15.03 -0.57 10.62
N GLY A 237 15.74 0.26 9.88
CA GLY A 237 15.78 0.06 8.44
C GLY A 237 16.84 0.89 7.74
N ARG A 238 16.93 0.67 6.43
CA ARG A 238 17.85 1.38 5.53
C ARG A 238 17.14 1.63 4.20
N TRP A 239 17.65 2.63 3.47
CA TRP A 239 17.27 2.88 2.10
C TRP A 239 18.49 3.12 1.23
N ILE A 240 18.38 2.79 -0.04
CA ILE A 240 19.40 2.98 -1.07
C ILE A 240 18.69 3.62 -2.26
N GLN A 241 19.37 4.56 -2.90
CA GLN A 241 18.90 5.17 -4.15
C GLN A 241 20.07 5.25 -5.13
N ALA A 242 19.81 4.87 -6.37
CA ALA A 242 20.73 5.03 -7.48
C ALA A 242 20.07 5.89 -8.55
N ASN A 243 20.82 6.83 -9.12
CA ASN A 243 20.37 7.69 -10.21
C ASN A 243 21.34 7.54 -11.38
N ARG A 244 20.78 7.44 -12.57
CA ARG A 244 21.52 7.48 -13.84
C ARG A 244 20.89 8.54 -14.73
N ILE A 245 21.73 9.34 -15.35
CA ILE A 245 21.37 10.38 -16.30
C ILE A 245 22.21 10.15 -17.57
N ASP A 246 21.54 10.04 -18.72
CA ASP A 246 22.16 9.90 -20.05
C ASP A 246 22.06 11.21 -20.84
#